data_bd639bf0927e711128b6cfc12294506f
#
_entry.id   bd639bf0927e711128b6cfc12294506f
#
_cell.length_a   1.000
_cell.length_b   1.000
_cell.length_c   1.000
_cell.angle_alpha   90.00
_cell.angle_beta   90.00
_cell.angle_gamma   90.00
#
_symmetry.space_group_name_H-M   'P 1'
#
loop_
_entity.id
_entity.type
_entity.pdbx_description
1 polymer ?
#
loop_
_entity_poly.entity_id
_entity_poly.type
_entity_poly.pdbx_seq_one_letter_code
_entity_poly.pdbx_strand_id
1 'polypeptide(L)'
;MEGPDLRGITVMSETLVTIVGNVATQPELKQTSTGVPVTRFRLATTERRYDRTEERWNDGHTSFYTVWAWRTLGENVAGSVGIGEPLVVQGRLRVHEREDKGQGFVSASIDAVAVGHDMSRGTSAFRRVLKARAELVDPLPDPSPPAKVQAKSMKTGDAESQRPSEERELVPS
;
A
#
# COMPACT_ATOMS: atom_id res chain seq x y z
N MET A 1 49.80 -22.63 10.94
CA MET A 1 49.13 -21.30 10.85
C MET A 1 47.84 -21.55 10.05
N GLU A 2 46.79 -21.90 10.74
CA GLU A 2 45.47 -22.09 10.11
C GLU A 2 44.86 -20.71 9.84
N GLY A 3 44.52 -20.50 8.57
CA GLY A 3 43.81 -19.30 8.17
C GLY A 3 42.39 -19.28 8.74
N PRO A 4 41.74 -18.11 8.89
CA PRO A 4 40.42 -18.01 9.44
C PRO A 4 39.42 -18.84 8.60
N ASP A 5 38.65 -19.67 9.27
CA ASP A 5 37.55 -20.45 8.66
C ASP A 5 36.48 -19.50 8.14
N LEU A 6 36.48 -19.26 6.82
CA LEU A 6 35.53 -18.41 6.10
C LEU A 6 34.20 -19.13 5.80
N ARG A 7 33.94 -20.29 6.43
CA ARG A 7 32.67 -21.01 6.32
C ARG A 7 31.58 -20.24 7.04
N GLY A 8 30.85 -19.42 6.30
CA GLY A 8 29.70 -18.67 6.81
C GLY A 8 29.63 -17.19 6.43
N ILE A 9 30.64 -16.65 5.75
CA ILE A 9 30.59 -15.30 5.19
C ILE A 9 30.11 -15.40 3.75
N THR A 10 28.81 -15.29 3.55
CA THR A 10 28.27 -15.06 2.21
C THR A 10 28.50 -13.61 1.84
N VAL A 11 29.56 -13.32 1.13
CA VAL A 11 29.79 -12.01 0.51
C VAL A 11 28.81 -11.90 -0.67
N MET A 12 27.71 -11.25 -0.47
CA MET A 12 26.75 -10.96 -1.53
C MET A 12 27.16 -9.64 -2.18
N SER A 13 27.72 -9.70 -3.37
CA SER A 13 27.91 -8.52 -4.22
C SER A 13 26.55 -8.12 -4.80
N GLU A 14 25.83 -7.23 -4.12
CA GLU A 14 24.55 -6.72 -4.56
C GLU A 14 24.75 -5.34 -5.20
N THR A 15 24.22 -5.14 -6.41
CA THR A 15 24.21 -3.81 -7.03
C THR A 15 23.04 -3.02 -6.47
N LEU A 16 23.32 -2.12 -5.53
CA LEU A 16 22.34 -1.20 -4.97
C LEU A 16 22.21 0.05 -5.86
N VAL A 17 21.00 0.38 -6.26
CA VAL A 17 20.69 1.55 -7.08
C VAL A 17 19.63 2.41 -6.44
N THR A 18 19.67 3.71 -6.76
CA THR A 18 18.59 4.65 -6.46
C THR A 18 18.11 5.24 -7.78
N ILE A 19 16.82 5.09 -8.08
CA ILE A 19 16.22 5.51 -9.34
C ILE A 19 15.04 6.42 -9.04
N VAL A 20 14.97 7.53 -9.79
CA VAL A 20 13.86 8.49 -9.77
C VAL A 20 13.07 8.34 -11.05
N GLY A 21 11.76 8.26 -10.96
CA GLY A 21 10.89 8.10 -12.13
C GLY A 21 9.41 8.21 -11.77
N ASN A 22 8.55 8.01 -12.77
CA ASN A 22 7.11 8.02 -12.59
C ASN A 22 6.54 6.61 -12.66
N VAL A 23 5.51 6.34 -11.89
CA VAL A 23 4.78 5.06 -11.92
C VAL A 23 4.07 4.91 -13.26
N ALA A 24 4.48 3.90 -14.03
CA ALA A 24 3.97 3.65 -15.38
C ALA A 24 2.78 2.67 -15.41
N THR A 25 2.64 1.83 -14.39
CA THR A 25 1.52 0.88 -14.27
C THR A 25 0.95 0.91 -12.86
N GLN A 26 -0.36 0.61 -12.73
CA GLN A 26 -0.97 0.49 -11.41
C GLN A 26 -0.21 -0.53 -10.55
N PRO A 27 0.16 -0.17 -9.29
CA PRO A 27 0.74 -1.13 -8.35
C PRO A 27 -0.23 -2.27 -8.06
N GLU A 28 0.21 -3.50 -8.34
CA GLU A 28 -0.57 -4.73 -8.12
C GLU A 28 -0.06 -5.45 -6.87
N LEU A 29 -0.88 -5.50 -5.83
CA LEU A 29 -0.62 -6.31 -4.65
C LEU A 29 -1.07 -7.75 -4.90
N LYS A 30 -0.15 -8.70 -4.71
CA LYS A 30 -0.39 -10.15 -4.79
C LYS A 30 0.19 -10.84 -3.57
N GLN A 31 -0.24 -12.06 -3.33
CA GLN A 31 0.40 -12.95 -2.37
C GLN A 31 1.12 -14.05 -3.12
N THR A 32 2.31 -14.41 -2.65
CA THR A 32 3.02 -15.60 -3.13
C THR A 32 2.31 -16.87 -2.66
N SER A 33 2.70 -18.02 -3.21
CA SER A 33 2.20 -19.34 -2.76
C SER A 33 2.45 -19.60 -1.26
N THR A 34 3.43 -18.92 -0.67
CA THR A 34 3.74 -18.98 0.77
C THR A 34 3.04 -17.88 1.58
N GLY A 35 2.10 -17.13 0.99
CA GLY A 35 1.32 -16.09 1.67
C GLY A 35 2.05 -14.77 1.89
N VAL A 36 3.27 -14.59 1.34
CA VAL A 36 4.02 -13.34 1.49
C VAL A 36 3.45 -12.28 0.53
N PRO A 37 3.02 -11.10 1.02
CA PRO A 37 2.55 -10.03 0.17
C PRO A 37 3.69 -9.43 -0.65
N VAL A 38 3.42 -9.15 -1.91
CA VAL A 38 4.35 -8.52 -2.84
C VAL A 38 3.59 -7.57 -3.76
N THR A 39 4.09 -6.35 -3.91
CA THR A 39 3.56 -5.38 -4.86
C THR A 39 4.53 -5.21 -6.02
N ARG A 40 3.98 -5.26 -7.23
CA ARG A 40 4.71 -5.08 -8.48
C ARG A 40 4.16 -3.90 -9.25
N PHE A 41 5.04 -3.06 -9.78
CA PHE A 41 4.70 -2.00 -10.72
C PHE A 41 5.88 -1.71 -11.67
N ARG A 42 5.62 -0.94 -12.71
CA ARG A 42 6.68 -0.41 -13.59
C ARG A 42 6.97 1.03 -13.27
N LEU A 43 8.25 1.37 -13.20
CA LEU A 43 8.76 2.72 -13.03
C LEU A 43 9.38 3.16 -14.36
N ALA A 44 8.95 4.31 -14.88
CA ALA A 44 9.47 4.93 -16.08
C ALA A 44 10.43 6.05 -15.68
N THR A 45 11.65 6.00 -16.17
CA THR A 45 12.67 7.03 -15.98
C THR A 45 13.03 7.62 -17.34
N THR A 46 12.76 8.91 -17.53
CA THR A 46 13.04 9.62 -18.77
C THR A 46 14.26 10.51 -18.57
N GLU A 47 15.28 10.31 -19.41
CA GLU A 47 16.44 11.19 -19.47
C GLU A 47 16.00 12.56 -20.01
N ARG A 48 16.40 13.63 -19.34
CA ARG A 48 16.21 14.99 -19.88
C ARG A 48 17.54 15.56 -20.35
N ARG A 49 17.56 16.01 -21.59
CA ARG A 49 18.74 16.61 -22.22
C ARG A 49 18.45 18.06 -22.55
N TYR A 50 19.37 18.94 -22.17
CA TYR A 50 19.31 20.33 -22.56
C TYR A 50 19.92 20.48 -23.95
N ASP A 51 19.10 20.92 -24.93
CA ASP A 51 19.56 21.29 -26.25
C ASP A 51 20.02 22.75 -26.25
N ARG A 52 21.34 22.94 -26.43
CA ARG A 52 21.94 24.28 -26.43
C ARG A 52 21.59 25.08 -27.69
N THR A 53 21.24 24.43 -28.81
CA THR A 53 20.90 25.08 -30.07
C THR A 53 19.47 25.61 -30.01
N GLU A 54 18.58 24.85 -29.40
CA GLU A 54 17.17 25.23 -29.27
C GLU A 54 16.84 25.87 -27.91
N GLU A 55 17.86 26.01 -27.04
CA GLU A 55 17.77 26.55 -25.66
C GLU A 55 16.63 25.96 -24.85
N ARG A 56 16.35 24.69 -25.06
CA ARG A 56 15.25 23.97 -24.36
C ARG A 56 15.64 22.60 -23.87
N TRP A 57 14.88 22.13 -22.88
CA TRP A 57 14.97 20.76 -22.38
C TRP A 57 14.12 19.85 -23.26
N ASN A 58 14.75 18.82 -23.84
CA ASN A 58 14.09 17.77 -24.58
C ASN A 58 14.08 16.47 -23.78
N ASP A 59 12.99 15.70 -23.88
CA ASP A 59 12.93 14.37 -23.31
C ASP A 59 13.72 13.41 -24.21
N GLY A 60 14.65 12.68 -23.60
CA GLY A 60 15.47 11.69 -24.26
C GLY A 60 14.87 10.28 -24.13
N HIS A 61 15.75 9.30 -23.96
CA HIS A 61 15.34 7.91 -23.83
C HIS A 61 14.60 7.64 -22.53
N THR A 62 13.50 6.86 -22.61
CA THR A 62 12.76 6.39 -21.43
C THR A 62 13.11 4.94 -21.15
N SER A 63 13.65 4.69 -19.97
CA SER A 63 13.92 3.37 -19.45
C SER A 63 12.82 2.91 -18.51
N PHE A 64 12.51 1.61 -18.54
CA PHE A 64 11.49 1.01 -17.71
C PHE A 64 12.09 -0.04 -16.79
N TYR A 65 11.80 0.07 -15.50
CA TYR A 65 12.20 -0.89 -14.48
C TYR A 65 10.98 -1.55 -13.85
N THR A 66 11.03 -2.87 -13.66
CA THR A 66 10.03 -3.57 -12.86
C THR A 66 10.42 -3.50 -11.40
N VAL A 67 9.60 -2.86 -10.57
CA VAL A 67 9.84 -2.73 -9.13
C VAL A 67 9.04 -3.79 -8.38
N TRP A 68 9.71 -4.48 -7.46
CA TRP A 68 9.13 -5.45 -6.54
C TRP A 68 9.29 -4.95 -5.12
N ALA A 69 8.20 -4.71 -4.44
CA ALA A 69 8.17 -4.32 -3.03
C ALA A 69 7.56 -5.46 -2.20
N TRP A 70 8.29 -5.95 -1.21
CA TRP A 70 7.94 -7.16 -0.46
C TRP A 70 7.38 -6.84 0.92
N ARG A 71 6.52 -7.72 1.43
CA ARG A 71 5.96 -7.67 2.79
C ARG A 71 5.28 -6.33 3.08
N THR A 72 5.51 -5.76 4.25
CA THR A 72 4.92 -4.49 4.69
C THR A 72 5.21 -3.33 3.74
N LEU A 73 6.41 -3.29 3.10
CA LEU A 73 6.70 -2.27 2.09
C LEU A 73 5.75 -2.40 0.90
N GLY A 74 5.48 -3.62 0.45
CA GLY A 74 4.54 -3.88 -0.64
C GLY A 74 3.12 -3.43 -0.31
N GLU A 75 2.61 -3.79 0.87
CA GLU A 75 1.29 -3.37 1.33
C GLU A 75 1.16 -1.84 1.39
N ASN A 76 2.18 -1.16 1.94
CA ASN A 76 2.20 0.30 2.04
C ASN A 76 2.26 0.96 0.66
N VAL A 77 3.07 0.43 -0.27
CA VAL A 77 3.16 0.94 -1.65
C VAL A 77 1.82 0.80 -2.35
N ALA A 78 1.16 -0.37 -2.27
CA ALA A 78 -0.15 -0.59 -2.88
C ALA A 78 -1.23 0.37 -2.35
N GLY A 79 -1.16 0.74 -1.06
CA GLY A 79 -2.11 1.64 -0.43
C GLY A 79 -1.80 3.14 -0.56
N SER A 80 -0.62 3.50 -1.10
CA SER A 80 -0.14 4.88 -1.07
C SER A 80 0.30 5.41 -2.41
N VAL A 81 0.50 4.55 -3.42
CA VAL A 81 1.11 4.91 -4.70
C VAL A 81 0.15 4.65 -5.84
N GLY A 82 -0.05 5.67 -6.69
CA GLY A 82 -0.87 5.63 -7.89
C GLY A 82 -0.06 5.77 -9.19
N ILE A 83 -0.73 5.50 -10.32
CA ILE A 83 -0.17 5.73 -11.67
C ILE A 83 0.18 7.22 -11.85
N GLY A 84 1.33 7.47 -12.50
CA GLY A 84 1.81 8.82 -12.82
C GLY A 84 2.56 9.51 -11.68
N GLU A 85 2.51 8.98 -10.46
CA GLU A 85 3.19 9.61 -9.32
C GLU A 85 4.71 9.51 -9.42
N PRO A 86 5.43 10.59 -9.07
CA PRO A 86 6.87 10.61 -9.07
C PRO A 86 7.42 9.94 -7.82
N LEU A 87 8.30 8.97 -8.02
CA LEU A 87 8.90 8.18 -6.93
C LEU A 87 10.42 8.21 -6.97
N VAL A 88 10.99 8.07 -5.77
CA VAL A 88 12.37 7.66 -5.53
C VAL A 88 12.34 6.23 -5.03
N VAL A 89 12.99 5.33 -5.75
CA VAL A 89 13.09 3.90 -5.40
C VAL A 89 14.55 3.55 -5.17
N GLN A 90 14.85 3.02 -4.01
CA GLN A 90 16.14 2.43 -3.68
C GLN A 90 15.98 0.92 -3.55
N GLY A 91 16.87 0.16 -4.17
CA GLY A 91 16.81 -1.29 -4.12
C GLY A 91 17.95 -1.98 -4.85
N ARG A 92 17.85 -3.30 -4.89
CA ARG A 92 18.83 -4.17 -5.56
C ARG A 92 18.44 -4.34 -7.01
N LEU A 93 19.35 -3.96 -7.91
CA LEU A 93 19.18 -4.15 -9.34
C LEU A 93 19.40 -5.62 -9.70
N ARG A 94 18.48 -6.18 -10.47
CA ARG A 94 18.60 -7.48 -11.11
C ARG A 94 18.38 -7.32 -12.60
N VAL A 95 19.35 -7.75 -13.38
CA VAL A 95 19.28 -7.80 -14.83
C VAL A 95 19.06 -9.25 -15.23
N HIS A 96 18.01 -9.49 -16.00
CA HIS A 96 17.69 -10.82 -16.53
C HIS A 96 17.81 -10.78 -18.04
N GLU A 97 18.66 -11.63 -18.55
CA GLU A 97 18.77 -11.91 -19.98
C GLU A 97 17.90 -13.11 -20.30
N ARG A 98 17.05 -12.97 -21.27
CA ARG A 98 16.17 -14.02 -21.77
C ARG A 98 16.29 -14.11 -23.28
N GLU A 99 16.51 -15.28 -23.77
CA GLU A 99 16.43 -15.56 -25.19
C GLU A 99 15.07 -16.19 -25.51
N ASP A 100 14.33 -15.57 -26.41
CA ASP A 100 13.07 -16.12 -26.91
C ASP A 100 13.09 -16.07 -28.43
N LYS A 101 12.95 -17.26 -29.05
CA LYS A 101 12.93 -17.44 -30.51
C LYS A 101 14.14 -16.83 -31.26
N GLY A 102 15.34 -16.89 -30.64
CA GLY A 102 16.57 -16.34 -31.23
C GLY A 102 16.72 -14.82 -31.08
N GLN A 103 15.83 -14.16 -30.34
CA GLN A 103 15.96 -12.77 -29.93
C GLN A 103 16.31 -12.68 -28.43
N GLY A 104 17.41 -11.98 -28.12
CA GLY A 104 17.79 -11.69 -26.75
C GLY A 104 16.98 -10.52 -26.19
N PHE A 105 16.32 -10.76 -25.07
CA PHE A 105 15.62 -9.70 -24.30
C PHE A 105 16.34 -9.46 -22.98
N VAL A 106 16.61 -8.19 -22.70
CA VAL A 106 17.16 -7.76 -21.42
C VAL A 106 16.06 -7.08 -20.63
N SER A 107 15.78 -7.54 -19.41
CA SER A 107 14.84 -6.90 -18.50
C SER A 107 15.55 -6.52 -17.21
N ALA A 108 15.31 -5.29 -16.75
CA ALA A 108 15.83 -4.80 -15.49
C ALA A 108 14.70 -4.76 -14.45
N SER A 109 14.97 -5.35 -13.29
CA SER A 109 14.08 -5.30 -12.14
C SER A 109 14.80 -4.80 -10.90
N ILE A 110 14.03 -4.23 -9.95
CA ILE A 110 14.54 -3.69 -8.69
C ILE A 110 13.78 -4.35 -7.55
N ASP A 111 14.49 -5.06 -6.69
CA ASP A 111 13.96 -5.49 -5.40
C ASP A 111 14.06 -4.30 -4.45
N ALA A 112 12.96 -3.60 -4.22
CA ALA A 112 12.93 -2.36 -3.45
C ALA A 112 13.24 -2.59 -1.97
N VAL A 113 14.11 -1.76 -1.44
CA VAL A 113 14.43 -1.63 -0.01
C VAL A 113 13.68 -0.44 0.59
N ALA A 114 13.59 0.66 -0.19
CA ALA A 114 12.86 1.86 0.18
C ALA A 114 12.15 2.46 -1.03
N VAL A 115 10.95 3.00 -0.80
CA VAL A 115 10.16 3.72 -1.80
C VAL A 115 9.59 4.96 -1.13
N GLY A 116 9.66 6.09 -1.82
CA GLY A 116 9.09 7.36 -1.36
C GLY A 116 8.67 8.24 -2.53
N HIS A 117 7.79 9.20 -2.28
CA HIS A 117 7.45 10.22 -3.28
C HIS A 117 8.62 11.17 -3.52
N ASP A 118 8.81 11.58 -4.76
CA ASP A 118 9.73 12.67 -5.10
C ASP A 118 9.07 14.02 -4.76
N MET A 119 9.42 14.56 -3.60
CA MET A 119 8.85 15.78 -3.05
C MET A 119 9.24 17.04 -3.83
N SER A 120 10.16 16.95 -4.79
CA SER A 120 10.47 18.08 -5.68
C SER A 120 9.31 18.41 -6.63
N ARG A 121 8.35 17.49 -6.78
CA ARG A 121 7.21 17.59 -7.72
C ARG A 121 5.85 17.70 -7.06
N GLY A 122 5.79 17.61 -5.73
CA GLY A 122 4.52 17.64 -5.02
C GLY A 122 4.66 17.49 -3.52
N THR A 123 3.53 17.34 -2.86
CA THR A 123 3.45 17.10 -1.41
C THR A 123 2.96 15.69 -1.13
N SER A 124 3.31 15.14 0.02
CA SER A 124 2.83 13.83 0.49
C SER A 124 2.40 13.91 1.94
N ALA A 125 1.35 13.18 2.31
CA ALA A 125 0.89 13.06 3.68
C ALA A 125 1.33 11.71 4.25
N PHE A 126 2.09 11.74 5.34
CA PHE A 126 2.54 10.54 6.02
C PHE A 126 1.54 10.10 7.09
N ARG A 127 1.15 8.83 7.03
CA ARG A 127 0.38 8.16 8.08
C ARG A 127 1.13 6.92 8.55
N ARG A 128 1.46 6.89 9.84
CA ARG A 128 2.13 5.73 10.43
C ARG A 128 1.17 4.54 10.49
N VAL A 129 1.57 3.42 9.92
CA VAL A 129 0.87 2.14 10.08
C VAL A 129 1.42 1.46 11.33
N LEU A 130 0.63 1.41 12.39
CA LEU A 130 0.96 0.65 13.59
C LEU A 130 0.56 -0.81 13.33
N LYS A 131 1.53 -1.72 13.29
CA LYS A 131 1.21 -3.15 13.41
C LYS A 131 0.69 -3.35 14.83
N ALA A 132 -0.58 -3.74 14.96
CA ALA A 132 -1.06 -4.27 16.22
C ALA A 132 -0.14 -5.45 16.59
N ARG A 133 0.58 -5.33 17.71
CA ARG A 133 1.24 -6.50 18.29
C ARG A 133 0.12 -7.42 18.73
N ALA A 134 -0.02 -8.56 18.04
CA ALA A 134 -0.99 -9.59 18.40
C ALA A 134 -0.80 -10.13 19.84
N GLU A 135 0.34 -9.81 20.46
CA GLU A 135 0.68 -10.21 21.84
C GLU A 135 0.13 -9.29 22.94
N LEU A 136 -0.51 -8.17 22.58
CA LEU A 136 -1.05 -7.19 23.54
C LEU A 136 -2.58 -7.03 23.45
N VAL A 137 -3.25 -7.87 22.68
CA VAL A 137 -4.70 -7.94 22.72
C VAL A 137 -5.04 -9.05 23.69
N ASP A 138 -5.25 -8.71 24.96
CA ASP A 138 -6.00 -9.59 25.86
C ASP A 138 -7.30 -9.94 25.13
N PRO A 139 -7.67 -11.24 25.05
CA PRO A 139 -8.94 -11.62 24.45
C PRO A 139 -10.03 -10.87 25.22
N LEU A 140 -10.78 -10.03 24.51
CA LEU A 140 -11.99 -9.40 25.05
C LEU A 140 -12.81 -10.50 25.72
N PRO A 141 -13.23 -10.34 26.99
CA PRO A 141 -14.11 -11.30 27.62
C PRO A 141 -15.36 -11.44 26.76
N ASP A 142 -15.67 -12.70 26.46
CA ASP A 142 -16.87 -13.11 25.71
C ASP A 142 -18.08 -12.34 26.23
N PRO A 143 -18.88 -11.65 25.40
CA PRO A 143 -20.07 -10.97 25.87
C PRO A 143 -21.04 -12.03 26.37
N SER A 144 -21.06 -12.21 27.67
CA SER A 144 -22.07 -13.04 28.33
C SER A 144 -23.45 -12.56 27.91
N PRO A 145 -24.36 -13.48 27.54
CA PRO A 145 -25.70 -13.07 27.10
C PRO A 145 -26.40 -12.34 28.27
N PRO A 146 -27.15 -11.26 27.99
CA PRO A 146 -27.81 -10.49 29.05
C PRO A 146 -28.73 -11.38 29.86
N ALA A 147 -28.51 -11.35 31.19
CA ALA A 147 -29.35 -12.04 32.14
C ALA A 147 -30.83 -11.67 31.90
N LYS A 148 -31.67 -12.69 31.75
CA LYS A 148 -33.13 -12.53 31.63
C LYS A 148 -33.66 -11.75 32.83
N VAL A 149 -34.07 -10.52 32.59
CA VAL A 149 -34.82 -9.71 33.54
C VAL A 149 -36.19 -10.38 33.68
N GLN A 150 -36.41 -11.03 34.81
CA GLN A 150 -37.73 -11.56 35.18
C GLN A 150 -38.69 -10.35 35.40
N ALA A 151 -39.68 -10.24 34.53
CA ALA A 151 -40.79 -9.31 34.67
C ALA A 151 -41.58 -9.71 35.90
N LYS A 152 -41.49 -8.89 36.97
CA LYS A 152 -42.33 -9.01 38.16
C LYS A 152 -43.66 -8.33 37.82
N SER A 153 -44.67 -9.18 37.66
CA SER A 153 -46.09 -8.81 37.58
C SER A 153 -46.49 -7.97 38.76
N MET A 154 -46.99 -6.78 38.51
CA MET A 154 -47.80 -6.04 39.48
C MET A 154 -49.18 -5.79 38.90
N LYS A 155 -50.16 -6.36 39.59
CA LYS A 155 -51.58 -6.28 39.35
C LYS A 155 -52.17 -4.91 39.74
N THR A 156 -53.12 -4.46 38.93
CA THR A 156 -54.45 -3.90 39.26
C THR A 156 -54.55 -2.50 39.89
N GLY A 157 -55.32 -1.67 39.26
CA GLY A 157 -55.91 -0.45 39.77
C GLY A 157 -56.82 0.19 38.72
N ASP A 158 -58.11 -0.09 38.76
CA ASP A 158 -59.19 0.52 37.99
C ASP A 158 -59.34 2.01 38.26
N ALA A 159 -59.77 2.75 37.25
CA ALA A 159 -60.76 3.86 37.27
C ALA A 159 -60.59 4.60 35.93
N GLU A 160 -61.44 4.39 35.01
CA GLU A 160 -62.76 5.05 34.73
C GLU A 160 -62.69 6.56 34.43
N SER A 161 -63.15 6.84 33.25
CA SER A 161 -64.05 7.97 32.88
C SER A 161 -63.45 9.20 32.19
N GLN A 162 -64.06 9.43 31.07
CA GLN A 162 -64.46 10.72 30.43
C GLN A 162 -63.62 11.25 29.29
N ARG A 163 -64.23 10.97 28.10
CA ARG A 163 -64.16 11.91 26.96
C ARG A 163 -65.00 13.17 27.26
N PRO A 164 -64.88 14.28 26.52
CA PRO A 164 -65.36 14.34 25.13
C PRO A 164 -64.52 15.26 24.20
N SER A 165 -64.53 14.92 22.93
CA SER A 165 -64.93 15.65 21.69
C SER A 165 -64.67 17.17 21.59
N GLU A 166 -64.06 17.54 20.50
CA GLU A 166 -64.48 18.55 19.49
C GLU A 166 -63.21 18.88 18.66
N GLU A 167 -63.19 18.54 17.44
CA GLU A 167 -63.78 19.07 16.21
C GLU A 167 -63.18 20.42 15.75
N ARG A 168 -62.92 20.39 14.44
CA ARG A 168 -62.76 21.45 13.42
C ARG A 168 -61.33 21.90 13.13
N GLU A 169 -60.89 21.70 11.98
CA GLU A 169 -61.27 21.99 10.56
C GLU A 169 -60.39 23.15 9.99
N LEU A 170 -59.97 22.90 8.76
CA LEU A 170 -59.69 23.78 7.63
C LEU A 170 -58.29 24.40 7.39
N VAL A 171 -57.67 23.85 6.39
CA VAL A 171 -56.95 24.33 5.17
C VAL A 171 -57.49 25.69 4.63
N PRO A 172 -56.93 26.41 3.67
CA PRO A 172 -55.58 26.50 3.06
C PRO A 172 -55.18 27.97 2.77
N SER A 173 -53.95 28.16 2.43
CA SER A 173 -53.53 28.97 1.25
C SER A 173 -52.03 28.89 1.07
#